data_6343f3019758cf3c29272242cbd89f12
#
_entry.id   6343f3019758cf3c29272242cbd89f12
#
_cell.length_a   1.000
_cell.length_b   1.000
_cell.length_c   1.000
_cell.angle_alpha   90.00
_cell.angle_beta   90.00
_cell.angle_gamma   90.00
#
_symmetry.space_group_name_H-M   'P 1'
#
loop_
_entity.id
_entity.type
_entity.pdbx_description
1 polymer ?
#
loop_
_entity_poly.entity_id
_entity_poly.type
_entity_poly.pdbx_seq_one_letter_code
_entity_poly.pdbx_strand_id
1 'polypeptide(L)'
;GMAQLGGTAIYLTNDVGWRERETIADFVRVLSEYCDFLVCRAISQKTVNELAAHDVIPVINGLTDEAHPCQANLRGKQLTFVGDGNNVVRSLIQAAHMTGMKFRLACPKAYQMHSAFLSQVHRHYGEVDFVQSEDMHAMLREADYVYTDVWTSMGQEAENETRKQAFAKYQISEELLASAP
;
A
#
# COMPACT_ATOMS: atom_id res chain seq x y z
N GLY A 1 -5.12 -8.51 -12.91
CA GLY A 1 -4.36 -9.23 -11.88
C GLY A 1 -2.86 -9.17 -12.12
N MET A 2 -2.09 -10.11 -11.55
CA MET A 2 -0.61 -10.12 -11.60
C MET A 2 -0.03 -9.95 -13.01
N ALA A 3 -0.59 -10.62 -14.00
CA ALA A 3 -0.13 -10.49 -15.40
C ALA A 3 -0.25 -9.05 -15.94
N GLN A 4 -1.25 -8.28 -15.51
CA GLN A 4 -1.41 -6.87 -15.91
C GLN A 4 -0.37 -5.96 -15.25
N LEU A 5 0.22 -6.41 -14.13
CA LEU A 5 1.31 -5.74 -13.43
C LEU A 5 2.70 -6.23 -13.89
N GLY A 6 2.76 -7.10 -14.89
CA GLY A 6 4.01 -7.67 -15.42
C GLY A 6 4.54 -8.87 -14.62
N GLY A 7 3.77 -9.35 -13.64
CA GLY A 7 4.12 -10.52 -12.84
C GLY A 7 3.50 -11.81 -13.35
N THR A 8 3.92 -12.93 -12.79
CA THR A 8 3.37 -14.28 -13.04
C THR A 8 2.69 -14.78 -11.77
N ALA A 9 1.60 -15.54 -11.90
CA ALA A 9 0.91 -16.16 -10.79
C ALA A 9 0.91 -17.68 -10.94
N ILE A 10 1.26 -18.38 -9.86
CA ILE A 10 1.09 -19.83 -9.71
C ILE A 10 -0.11 -20.04 -8.79
N TYR A 11 -1.08 -20.83 -9.23
CA TYR A 11 -2.24 -21.18 -8.41
C TYR A 11 -2.10 -22.60 -7.88
N LEU A 12 -2.09 -22.74 -6.56
CA LEU A 12 -2.00 -24.03 -5.87
C LEU A 12 -3.36 -24.38 -5.27
N THR A 13 -3.76 -25.63 -5.46
CA THR A 13 -5.00 -26.20 -4.91
C THR A 13 -4.71 -27.11 -3.72
N ASN A 14 -5.76 -27.71 -3.13
CA ASN A 14 -5.63 -28.53 -1.92
C ASN A 14 -4.80 -29.81 -2.06
N ASP A 15 -4.50 -30.23 -3.27
CA ASP A 15 -3.78 -31.47 -3.61
C ASP A 15 -2.25 -31.31 -3.74
N VAL A 16 -1.69 -30.17 -3.36
CA VAL A 16 -0.23 -29.91 -3.37
C VAL A 16 0.55 -30.66 -2.28
N GLY A 17 -0.10 -31.47 -1.47
CA GLY A 17 0.56 -32.31 -0.43
C GLY A 17 0.89 -31.60 0.87
N TRP A 18 0.55 -30.32 1.00
CA TRP A 18 0.69 -29.52 2.19
C TRP A 18 0.04 -30.23 3.42
N ARG A 19 0.78 -30.30 4.53
CA ARG A 19 0.43 -30.98 5.78
C ARG A 19 0.30 -32.50 5.70
N GLU A 20 0.10 -33.07 4.53
CA GLU A 20 -0.02 -34.53 4.35
C GLU A 20 1.34 -35.16 4.00
N ARG A 21 2.13 -34.50 3.18
CA ARG A 21 3.42 -34.99 2.69
C ARG A 21 4.60 -34.17 3.19
N GLU A 22 4.39 -32.89 3.49
CA GLU A 22 5.44 -31.95 3.87
C GLU A 22 5.04 -31.15 5.10
N THR A 23 6.05 -30.77 5.89
CA THR A 23 5.84 -29.79 6.95
C THR A 23 5.55 -28.41 6.38
N ILE A 24 4.86 -27.55 7.14
CA ILE A 24 4.63 -26.16 6.70
C ILE A 24 5.95 -25.43 6.48
N ALA A 25 6.96 -25.72 7.31
CA ALA A 25 8.30 -25.12 7.20
C ALA A 25 8.98 -25.45 5.87
N ASP A 26 8.92 -26.71 5.46
CA ASP A 26 9.53 -27.15 4.19
C ASP A 26 8.77 -26.60 3.00
N PHE A 27 7.44 -26.65 3.05
CA PHE A 27 6.58 -26.10 2.01
C PHE A 27 6.86 -24.60 1.75
N VAL A 28 6.94 -23.79 2.81
CA VAL A 28 7.18 -22.34 2.66
C VAL A 28 8.59 -22.06 2.15
N ARG A 29 9.60 -22.83 2.59
CA ARG A 29 10.97 -22.70 2.07
C ARG A 29 11.07 -23.05 0.60
N VAL A 30 10.40 -24.11 0.16
CA VAL A 30 10.36 -24.46 -1.26
C VAL A 30 9.68 -23.34 -2.06
N LEU A 31 8.55 -22.82 -1.59
CA LEU A 31 7.85 -21.74 -2.28
C LEU A 31 8.68 -20.45 -2.36
N SER A 32 9.49 -20.14 -1.35
CA SER A 32 10.33 -18.95 -1.38
C SER A 32 11.39 -18.94 -2.49
N GLU A 33 11.73 -20.12 -3.05
CA GLU A 33 12.63 -20.24 -4.20
C GLU A 33 11.91 -19.98 -5.55
N TYR A 34 10.59 -19.99 -5.57
CA TYR A 34 9.79 -19.83 -6.80
C TYR A 34 8.92 -18.59 -6.84
N CYS A 35 8.65 -17.96 -5.69
CA CYS A 35 7.70 -16.86 -5.56
C CYS A 35 8.27 -15.74 -4.68
N ASP A 36 7.94 -14.49 -5.03
CA ASP A 36 8.32 -13.31 -4.24
C ASP A 36 7.38 -13.08 -3.06
N PHE A 37 6.15 -13.58 -3.12
CA PHE A 37 5.17 -13.53 -2.03
C PHE A 37 4.10 -14.61 -2.20
N LEU A 38 3.44 -14.96 -1.09
CA LEU A 38 2.37 -15.95 -1.03
C LEU A 38 1.06 -15.28 -0.64
N VAL A 39 0.01 -15.46 -1.46
CA VAL A 39 -1.36 -15.13 -1.05
C VAL A 39 -2.04 -16.40 -0.57
N CYS A 40 -2.36 -16.48 0.71
CA CYS A 40 -2.97 -17.63 1.32
C CYS A 40 -4.45 -17.38 1.64
N ARG A 41 -5.34 -18.19 1.07
CA ARG A 41 -6.74 -18.30 1.49
C ARG A 41 -6.91 -19.62 2.25
N ALA A 42 -7.15 -19.53 3.54
CA ALA A 42 -7.28 -20.69 4.42
C ALA A 42 -8.57 -20.59 5.26
N ILE A 43 -9.07 -21.74 5.75
CA ILE A 43 -10.21 -21.75 6.68
C ILE A 43 -9.77 -21.10 8.00
N SER A 44 -8.64 -21.50 8.56
CA SER A 44 -8.19 -21.03 9.87
C SER A 44 -7.10 -19.97 9.77
N GLN A 45 -7.23 -18.88 10.52
CA GLN A 45 -6.20 -17.86 10.70
C GLN A 45 -4.88 -18.44 11.21
N LYS A 46 -4.94 -19.48 12.05
CA LYS A 46 -3.76 -20.17 12.54
C LYS A 46 -2.85 -20.65 11.40
N THR A 47 -3.43 -21.12 10.30
CA THR A 47 -2.68 -21.55 9.12
C THR A 47 -1.87 -20.41 8.49
N VAL A 48 -2.46 -19.23 8.35
CA VAL A 48 -1.76 -18.05 7.81
C VAL A 48 -0.66 -17.60 8.75
N ASN A 49 -0.93 -17.63 10.06
CA ASN A 49 0.06 -17.27 11.08
C ASN A 49 1.24 -18.26 11.09
N GLU A 50 0.98 -19.56 10.96
CA GLU A 50 2.02 -20.58 10.85
C GLU A 50 2.91 -20.39 9.62
N LEU A 51 2.33 -20.07 8.46
CA LEU A 51 3.08 -19.75 7.24
C LEU A 51 3.96 -18.52 7.43
N ALA A 52 3.40 -17.44 7.98
CA ALA A 52 4.10 -16.19 8.20
C ALA A 52 5.21 -16.29 9.25
N ALA A 53 5.06 -17.16 10.25
CA ALA A 53 6.02 -17.34 11.34
C ALA A 53 7.40 -17.85 10.88
N HIS A 54 7.50 -18.41 9.67
CA HIS A 54 8.79 -18.87 9.12
C HIS A 54 9.65 -17.75 8.54
N ASP A 55 9.08 -16.57 8.28
CA ASP A 55 9.75 -15.33 7.82
C ASP A 55 10.71 -15.52 6.61
N VAL A 56 10.37 -16.44 5.70
CA VAL A 56 11.17 -16.71 4.50
C VAL A 56 10.55 -16.13 3.22
N ILE A 57 9.25 -15.81 3.25
CA ILE A 57 8.50 -15.22 2.16
C ILE A 57 7.36 -14.37 2.72
N PRO A 58 7.07 -13.18 2.19
CA PRO A 58 5.92 -12.38 2.58
C PRO A 58 4.61 -13.15 2.39
N VAL A 59 3.76 -13.20 3.43
CA VAL A 59 2.47 -13.89 3.38
C VAL A 59 1.33 -12.88 3.47
N ILE A 60 0.47 -12.88 2.45
CA ILE A 60 -0.74 -12.05 2.38
C ILE A 60 -1.94 -12.93 2.74
N ASN A 61 -2.70 -12.53 3.76
CA ASN A 61 -3.96 -13.18 4.09
C ASN A 61 -5.02 -12.84 3.01
N GLY A 62 -5.38 -13.82 2.20
CA GLY A 62 -6.40 -13.72 1.16
C GLY A 62 -7.82 -13.97 1.64
N LEU A 63 -8.01 -14.57 2.79
CA LEU A 63 -9.23 -14.80 3.58
C LEU A 63 -8.97 -15.88 4.63
N THR A 64 -9.47 -15.68 5.84
CA THR A 64 -9.59 -16.70 6.87
C THR A 64 -10.95 -16.59 7.59
N ASP A 65 -11.20 -17.48 8.55
CA ASP A 65 -12.35 -17.39 9.44
C ASP A 65 -12.35 -16.12 10.32
N GLU A 66 -11.19 -15.58 10.63
CA GLU A 66 -11.05 -14.40 11.50
C GLU A 66 -10.98 -13.09 10.72
N ALA A 67 -10.39 -13.09 9.52
CA ALA A 67 -10.13 -11.85 8.79
C ALA A 67 -10.04 -12.04 7.27
N HIS A 68 -10.46 -11.01 6.55
CA HIS A 68 -10.24 -10.86 5.11
C HIS A 68 -9.67 -9.47 4.83
N PRO A 69 -8.36 -9.25 5.02
CA PRO A 69 -7.75 -7.93 4.85
C PRO A 69 -7.99 -7.36 3.45
N CYS A 70 -7.96 -8.21 2.42
CA CYS A 70 -8.22 -7.80 1.03
C CYS A 70 -9.69 -7.37 0.78
N GLN A 71 -10.61 -7.71 1.70
CA GLN A 71 -12.00 -7.27 1.70
C GLN A 71 -12.31 -6.37 2.89
N ALA A 72 -11.30 -5.95 3.66
CA ALA A 72 -11.50 -4.97 4.71
C ALA A 72 -12.32 -3.82 4.15
N ASN A 73 -13.29 -3.36 4.92
CA ASN A 73 -14.15 -2.27 4.47
C ASN A 73 -13.34 -0.95 4.46
N LEU A 74 -12.62 -0.72 3.39
CA LEU A 74 -11.84 0.49 3.15
C LEU A 74 -12.71 1.65 2.67
N ARG A 75 -13.96 1.37 2.28
CA ARG A 75 -14.89 2.38 1.79
C ARG A 75 -15.14 3.46 2.86
N GLY A 76 -14.93 4.70 2.47
CA GLY A 76 -15.08 5.86 3.33
C GLY A 76 -13.93 6.10 4.32
N LYS A 77 -12.98 5.15 4.44
CA LYS A 77 -11.73 5.34 5.20
C LYS A 77 -10.82 6.34 4.50
N GLN A 78 -10.04 7.09 5.27
CA GLN A 78 -9.11 8.07 4.73
C GLN A 78 -7.66 7.58 4.82
N LEU A 79 -6.99 7.51 3.67
CA LEU A 79 -5.55 7.37 3.55
C LEU A 79 -4.93 8.74 3.31
N THR A 80 -4.07 9.19 4.21
CA THR A 80 -3.29 10.40 4.03
C THR A 80 -1.83 10.06 3.73
N PHE A 81 -1.35 10.50 2.58
CA PHE A 81 0.05 10.41 2.20
C PHE A 81 0.75 11.73 2.50
N VAL A 82 1.87 11.66 3.20
CA VAL A 82 2.71 12.83 3.51
C VAL A 82 4.04 12.67 2.77
N GLY A 83 4.25 13.46 1.73
CA GLY A 83 5.44 13.36 0.88
C GLY A 83 5.23 13.86 -0.54
N ASP A 84 6.11 13.44 -1.46
CA ASP A 84 6.11 13.85 -2.86
C ASP A 84 4.95 13.26 -3.67
N GLY A 85 4.32 14.07 -4.52
CA GLY A 85 3.32 13.65 -5.50
C GLY A 85 3.92 12.86 -6.67
N ASN A 86 4.57 11.74 -6.37
CA ASN A 86 5.31 10.88 -7.28
C ASN A 86 4.47 9.73 -7.88
N ASN A 87 5.14 8.74 -8.48
CA ASN A 87 4.53 7.56 -9.07
C ASN A 87 3.77 6.69 -8.03
N VAL A 88 4.23 6.64 -6.77
CA VAL A 88 3.53 5.92 -5.70
C VAL A 88 2.16 6.57 -5.44
N VAL A 89 2.11 7.89 -5.32
CA VAL A 89 0.86 8.65 -5.15
C VAL A 89 -0.10 8.42 -6.31
N ARG A 90 0.41 8.36 -7.55
CA ARG A 90 -0.42 8.04 -8.72
C ARG A 90 -1.13 6.70 -8.59
N SER A 91 -0.41 5.67 -8.16
CA SER A 91 -0.97 4.33 -7.93
C SER A 91 -1.95 4.31 -6.76
N LEU A 92 -1.64 5.04 -5.68
CA LEU A 92 -2.51 5.13 -4.49
C LEU A 92 -3.83 5.87 -4.78
N ILE A 93 -3.82 6.92 -5.60
CA ILE A 93 -5.06 7.59 -6.05
C ILE A 93 -5.99 6.58 -6.75
N GLN A 94 -5.45 5.77 -7.66
CA GLN A 94 -6.23 4.76 -8.36
C GLN A 94 -6.74 3.67 -7.43
N ALA A 95 -5.88 3.17 -6.53
CA ALA A 95 -6.24 2.15 -5.55
C ALA A 95 -7.31 2.67 -4.57
N ALA A 96 -7.20 3.91 -4.11
CA ALA A 96 -8.18 4.54 -3.24
C ALA A 96 -9.55 4.66 -3.93
N HIS A 97 -9.57 5.07 -5.20
CA HIS A 97 -10.80 5.08 -5.98
C HIS A 97 -11.44 3.69 -6.07
N MET A 98 -10.65 2.67 -6.45
CA MET A 98 -11.15 1.29 -6.61
C MET A 98 -11.71 0.69 -5.30
N THR A 99 -11.17 1.11 -4.16
CA THR A 99 -11.59 0.64 -2.83
C THR A 99 -12.65 1.52 -2.17
N GLY A 100 -12.94 2.70 -2.75
CA GLY A 100 -13.86 3.68 -2.18
C GLY A 100 -13.28 4.42 -0.96
N MET A 101 -11.96 4.50 -0.85
CA MET A 101 -11.25 5.31 0.15
C MET A 101 -11.23 6.78 -0.26
N LYS A 102 -11.17 7.65 0.74
CA LYS A 102 -10.74 9.04 0.59
C LYS A 102 -9.22 9.06 0.52
N PHE A 103 -8.63 9.81 -0.42
CA PHE A 103 -7.19 9.96 -0.48
C PHE A 103 -6.76 11.42 -0.32
N ARG A 104 -5.84 11.66 0.59
CA ARG A 104 -5.32 12.99 0.91
C ARG A 104 -3.81 13.00 0.70
N LEU A 105 -3.31 14.05 0.05
CA LEU A 105 -1.89 14.27 -0.16
C LEU A 105 -1.47 15.56 0.54
N ALA A 106 -0.60 15.44 1.53
CA ALA A 106 0.08 16.57 2.16
C ALA A 106 1.48 16.71 1.56
N CYS A 107 1.71 17.78 0.80
CA CYS A 107 3.02 18.02 0.17
C CYS A 107 3.23 19.51 -0.17
N PRO A 108 4.48 19.95 -0.34
CA PRO A 108 4.77 21.29 -0.83
C PRO A 108 4.14 21.53 -2.22
N LYS A 109 3.71 22.75 -2.48
CA LYS A 109 3.00 23.13 -3.71
C LYS A 109 3.71 22.70 -5.01
N ALA A 110 5.05 22.83 -5.03
CA ALA A 110 5.85 22.46 -6.19
C ALA A 110 5.87 20.94 -6.50
N TYR A 111 5.47 20.13 -5.53
CA TYR A 111 5.49 18.66 -5.61
C TYR A 111 4.09 18.05 -5.63
N GLN A 112 3.08 18.86 -5.81
CA GLN A 112 1.69 18.41 -5.95
C GLN A 112 1.47 17.67 -7.28
N MET A 113 0.43 16.84 -7.31
CA MET A 113 0.00 16.16 -8.53
C MET A 113 -0.44 17.19 -9.58
N HIS A 114 0.07 17.03 -10.80
CA HIS A 114 -0.29 17.89 -11.90
C HIS A 114 -1.75 17.74 -12.31
N SER A 115 -2.40 18.85 -12.62
CA SER A 115 -3.80 18.90 -13.08
C SER A 115 -4.06 18.02 -14.31
N ALA A 116 -3.09 17.90 -15.21
CA ALA A 116 -3.20 17.04 -16.39
C ALA A 116 -3.40 15.56 -16.02
N PHE A 117 -2.63 15.06 -15.01
CA PHE A 117 -2.81 13.70 -14.52
C PHE A 117 -4.16 13.52 -13.81
N LEU A 118 -4.57 14.47 -12.97
CA LEU A 118 -5.85 14.40 -12.27
C LEU A 118 -7.02 14.43 -13.26
N SER A 119 -6.91 15.20 -14.34
CA SER A 119 -7.90 15.21 -15.43
C SER A 119 -7.95 13.87 -16.18
N GLN A 120 -6.81 13.18 -16.33
CA GLN A 120 -6.76 11.85 -16.93
C GLN A 120 -7.43 10.81 -16.01
N VAL A 121 -7.14 10.85 -14.71
CA VAL A 121 -7.78 9.99 -13.71
C VAL A 121 -9.29 10.20 -13.72
N HIS A 122 -9.75 11.45 -13.70
CA HIS A 122 -11.17 11.78 -13.73
C HIS A 122 -11.87 11.26 -15.00
N ARG A 123 -11.24 11.37 -16.17
CA ARG A 123 -11.79 10.84 -17.41
C ARG A 123 -11.91 9.31 -17.43
N HIS A 124 -10.98 8.62 -16.75
CA HIS A 124 -10.92 7.15 -16.77
C HIS A 124 -11.81 6.50 -15.71
N TYR A 125 -11.87 7.10 -14.53
CA TYR A 125 -12.48 6.53 -13.34
C TYR A 125 -13.69 7.32 -12.83
N GLY A 126 -13.97 8.48 -13.40
CA GLY A 126 -14.98 9.39 -12.87
C GLY A 126 -14.48 10.19 -11.68
N GLU A 127 -15.38 10.56 -10.77
CA GLU A 127 -15.05 11.34 -9.60
C GLU A 127 -14.24 10.51 -8.59
N VAL A 128 -13.08 11.05 -8.19
CA VAL A 128 -12.19 10.46 -7.20
C VAL A 128 -12.14 11.38 -5.98
N ASP A 129 -12.36 10.83 -4.80
CA ASP A 129 -12.27 11.58 -3.54
C ASP A 129 -10.78 11.81 -3.19
N PHE A 130 -10.18 12.77 -3.89
CA PHE A 130 -8.79 13.17 -3.76
C PHE A 130 -8.67 14.66 -3.44
N VAL A 131 -7.89 14.98 -2.41
CA VAL A 131 -7.53 16.37 -2.06
C VAL A 131 -6.03 16.44 -1.82
N GLN A 132 -5.41 17.53 -2.25
CA GLN A 132 -4.00 17.82 -1.96
C GLN A 132 -3.85 19.21 -1.36
N SER A 133 -2.94 19.34 -0.40
CA SER A 133 -2.71 20.59 0.32
C SER A 133 -1.29 20.69 0.87
N GLU A 134 -0.85 21.91 1.18
CA GLU A 134 0.35 22.16 1.97
C GLU A 134 0.10 22.05 3.49
N ASP A 135 -1.17 22.09 3.89
CA ASP A 135 -1.58 21.98 5.31
C ASP A 135 -1.66 20.51 5.74
N MET A 136 -0.60 20.03 6.38
CA MET A 136 -0.54 18.65 6.89
C MET A 136 -1.61 18.38 7.94
N HIS A 137 -1.86 19.31 8.86
CA HIS A 137 -2.82 19.11 9.93
C HIS A 137 -4.24 18.97 9.37
N ALA A 138 -4.59 19.77 8.37
CA ALA A 138 -5.88 19.64 7.69
C ALA A 138 -6.02 18.28 6.99
N MET A 139 -4.94 17.77 6.38
CA MET A 139 -4.95 16.48 5.68
C MET A 139 -4.98 15.28 6.65
N LEU A 140 -4.41 15.42 7.84
CA LEU A 140 -4.35 14.34 8.84
C LEU A 140 -5.60 14.26 9.75
N ARG A 141 -6.40 15.30 9.81
CA ARG A 141 -7.52 15.43 10.79
C ARG A 141 -8.49 14.25 10.79
N GLU A 142 -8.73 13.62 9.65
CA GLU A 142 -9.65 12.49 9.51
C GLU A 142 -8.93 11.23 9.00
N ALA A 143 -7.60 11.16 9.17
CA ALA A 143 -6.81 10.06 8.63
C ALA A 143 -7.01 8.78 9.44
N ASP A 144 -7.58 7.75 8.84
CA ASP A 144 -7.56 6.39 9.40
C ASP A 144 -6.19 5.73 9.21
N TYR A 145 -5.47 6.12 8.14
CA TYR A 145 -4.15 5.61 7.80
C TYR A 145 -3.24 6.74 7.35
N VAL A 146 -2.00 6.72 7.81
CA VAL A 146 -0.95 7.65 7.39
C VAL A 146 0.17 6.86 6.72
N TYR A 147 0.55 7.30 5.52
CA TYR A 147 1.64 6.70 4.76
C TYR A 147 2.66 7.77 4.34
N THR A 148 3.91 7.43 4.41
CA THR A 148 5.01 8.28 3.92
C THR A 148 6.05 7.42 3.22
N ASP A 149 6.85 8.04 2.37
CA ASP A 149 7.93 7.41 1.63
C ASP A 149 9.15 8.32 1.63
N VAL A 150 10.24 7.87 1.05
CA VAL A 150 11.45 8.68 0.87
C VAL A 150 11.18 9.92 0.03
N TRP A 151 11.81 11.03 0.37
CA TRP A 151 11.63 12.30 -0.36
C TRP A 151 12.44 12.38 -1.66
N THR A 152 13.42 11.49 -1.84
CA THR A 152 14.28 11.43 -3.00
C THR A 152 14.26 10.02 -3.55
N SER A 153 13.69 9.85 -4.73
CA SER A 153 13.66 8.57 -5.45
C SER A 153 14.93 8.38 -6.28
N MET A 154 15.18 7.15 -6.72
CA MET A 154 16.30 6.85 -7.63
C MET A 154 16.24 7.76 -8.88
N GLY A 155 17.40 8.33 -9.25
CA GLY A 155 17.53 9.26 -10.37
C GLY A 155 17.25 10.72 -10.02
N GLN A 156 16.97 11.05 -8.75
CA GLN A 156 16.73 12.43 -8.28
C GLN A 156 17.82 12.91 -7.30
N GLU A 157 18.96 12.24 -7.25
CA GLU A 157 20.04 12.51 -6.30
C GLU A 157 20.57 13.94 -6.41
N ALA A 158 20.57 14.52 -7.62
CA ALA A 158 20.98 15.91 -7.86
C ALA A 158 20.08 16.95 -7.17
N GLU A 159 18.83 16.59 -6.87
CA GLU A 159 17.84 17.45 -6.21
C GLU A 159 17.77 17.24 -4.69
N ASN A 160 18.57 16.33 -4.13
CA ASN A 160 18.45 15.86 -2.75
C ASN A 160 18.39 17.00 -1.72
N GLU A 161 19.29 17.99 -1.81
CA GLU A 161 19.33 19.10 -0.86
C GLU A 161 18.12 20.04 -1.00
N THR A 162 17.68 20.30 -2.22
CA THR A 162 16.48 21.11 -2.49
C THR A 162 15.24 20.42 -1.97
N ARG A 163 15.14 19.09 -2.17
CA ARG A 163 14.04 18.26 -1.66
C ARG A 163 14.04 18.19 -0.14
N LYS A 164 15.18 17.96 0.50
CA LYS A 164 15.28 17.98 1.97
C LYS A 164 14.79 19.29 2.57
N GLN A 165 15.14 20.41 1.97
CA GLN A 165 14.67 21.73 2.44
C GLN A 165 13.16 21.90 2.23
N ALA A 166 12.64 21.51 1.07
CA ALA A 166 11.22 21.61 0.75
C ALA A 166 10.36 20.72 1.67
N PHE A 167 10.84 19.51 1.97
CA PHE A 167 10.13 18.52 2.77
C PHE A 167 10.45 18.54 4.27
N ALA A 168 11.33 19.42 4.74
CA ALA A 168 11.71 19.51 6.15
C ALA A 168 10.51 19.63 7.11
N LYS A 169 9.43 20.29 6.68
CA LYS A 169 8.18 20.44 7.42
C LYS A 169 7.29 19.21 7.39
N TYR A 170 7.54 18.29 6.45
CA TYR A 170 6.69 17.13 6.17
C TYR A 170 7.23 15.84 6.80
N GLN A 171 8.10 16.00 7.80
CA GLN A 171 8.60 14.88 8.58
C GLN A 171 7.49 14.37 9.50
N ILE A 172 7.23 13.07 9.44
CA ILE A 172 6.31 12.42 10.38
C ILE A 172 6.97 12.38 11.76
N SER A 173 6.31 12.95 12.75
CA SER A 173 6.68 12.93 14.16
C SER A 173 5.53 12.44 15.01
N GLU A 174 5.80 12.03 16.24
CA GLU A 174 4.76 11.65 17.20
C GLU A 174 3.79 12.81 17.47
N GLU A 175 4.30 14.03 17.55
CA GLU A 175 3.49 15.25 17.73
C GLU A 175 2.55 15.47 16.55
N LEU A 176 3.03 15.28 15.33
CA LEU A 176 2.20 15.38 14.12
C LEU A 176 1.11 14.30 14.11
N LEU A 177 1.46 13.05 14.44
CA LEU A 177 0.51 11.94 14.49
C LEU A 177 -0.53 12.10 15.62
N ALA A 178 -0.18 12.74 16.71
CA ALA A 178 -1.14 13.06 17.79
C ALA A 178 -2.27 14.00 17.32
N SER A 179 -2.15 14.66 16.18
CA SER A 179 -3.20 15.46 15.55
C SER A 179 -4.15 14.66 14.65
N ALA A 180 -3.82 13.38 14.36
CA ALA A 180 -4.73 12.43 13.74
C ALA A 180 -5.65 11.79 14.78
N PRO A 181 -6.83 11.29 14.41
CA PRO A 181 -7.79 10.67 15.33
C PRO A 181 -7.23 9.42 15.99
#